data_9e0a04b1c5f33f5b94c57668644c80f0
#
_entry.id   9e0a04b1c5f33f5b94c57668644c80f0
#
_cell.length_a   1.000
_cell.length_b   1.000
_cell.length_c   1.000
_cell.angle_alpha   90.00
_cell.angle_beta   90.00
_cell.angle_gamma   90.00
#
_symmetry.space_group_name_H-M   'P 1'
#
loop_
_entity.id
_entity.type
_entity.pdbx_description
1 polymer ?
#
loop_
_entity_poly.entity_id
_entity_poly.type
_entity_poly.pdbx_seq_one_letter_code
_entity_poly.pdbx_strand_id
1 'polypeptide(L)'
;VEDKVESRGQVSSVTYELPVERTAREAFTSAREALQRDGGYPLFWCQGRDCGEASLWAHDVFGNARLNGGDEQQAFILLRRSAEQADTLVALYSVTRGNRRAYLHVEEFVAGSPLGELLPTAATVLREMRDTGKLDYPDLAAPQDT
;
A
#
# COMPACT_ATOMS: atom_id res chain seq x y z
N VAL A 1 -10.05 8.69 -13.43
CA VAL A 1 -9.09 9.10 -12.42
C VAL A 1 -7.77 8.41 -12.61
N GLU A 2 -7.84 7.11 -12.82
CA GLU A 2 -6.63 6.34 -13.08
C GLU A 2 -5.91 6.84 -14.30
N ASP A 3 -6.67 7.27 -15.28
CA ASP A 3 -6.08 7.73 -16.52
C ASP A 3 -5.19 8.93 -16.30
N LYS A 4 -5.61 9.81 -15.41
CA LYS A 4 -4.80 10.99 -15.14
C LYS A 4 -3.49 10.63 -14.47
N VAL A 5 -3.56 9.71 -13.53
CA VAL A 5 -2.36 9.29 -12.83
C VAL A 5 -1.40 8.64 -13.81
N GLU A 6 -1.93 7.75 -14.64
CA GLU A 6 -1.10 7.03 -15.58
C GLU A 6 -0.43 7.95 -16.58
N SER A 7 -1.12 9.03 -16.96
CA SER A 7 -0.53 9.94 -17.92
C SER A 7 0.54 10.82 -17.31
N ARG A 8 0.63 10.86 -15.96
CA ARG A 8 1.56 11.74 -15.28
C ARG A 8 2.72 11.05 -14.63
N GLY A 9 2.72 9.71 -14.63
CA GLY A 9 3.78 9.02 -13.95
C GLY A 9 3.89 7.60 -14.45
N GLN A 10 4.82 6.90 -13.83
CA GLN A 10 5.08 5.50 -14.13
C GLN A 10 4.69 4.68 -12.92
N VAL A 11 3.98 3.58 -13.17
CA VAL A 11 3.60 2.65 -12.12
C VAL A 11 4.16 1.29 -12.47
N SER A 12 4.86 0.70 -11.54
CA SER A 12 5.30 -0.68 -11.69
C SER A 12 4.81 -1.46 -10.48
N SER A 13 4.34 -2.67 -10.71
CA SER A 13 3.82 -3.48 -9.63
C SER A 13 4.26 -4.92 -9.80
N VAL A 14 4.52 -5.56 -8.68
CA VAL A 14 4.93 -6.96 -8.64
C VAL A 14 4.19 -7.62 -7.50
N THR A 15 3.64 -8.79 -7.77
CA THR A 15 2.99 -9.59 -6.74
C THR A 15 3.82 -10.85 -6.54
N TYR A 16 4.27 -11.05 -5.30
CA TYR A 16 5.06 -12.23 -4.94
C TYR A 16 4.19 -13.22 -4.20
N GLU A 17 4.21 -14.46 -4.65
CA GLU A 17 3.61 -15.53 -3.86
C GLU A 17 4.71 -16.06 -2.95
N LEU A 18 4.43 -16.12 -1.65
CA LEU A 18 5.46 -16.44 -0.67
C LEU A 18 5.58 -17.95 -0.46
N PRO A 19 6.78 -18.42 -0.11
CA PRO A 19 6.93 -19.84 0.24
C PRO A 19 6.07 -20.19 1.45
N VAL A 20 5.74 -21.46 1.56
CA VAL A 20 4.82 -21.94 2.60
C VAL A 20 5.29 -21.57 3.99
N GLU A 21 6.59 -21.59 4.21
CA GLU A 21 7.13 -21.37 5.55
C GLU A 21 7.29 -19.89 5.90
N ARG A 22 7.00 -19.00 4.96
CA ARG A 22 7.15 -17.57 5.21
C ARG A 22 5.78 -16.91 5.32
N THR A 23 5.56 -16.21 6.42
CA THR A 23 4.27 -15.55 6.61
C THR A 23 4.23 -14.22 5.85
N ALA A 24 3.00 -13.80 5.54
CA ALA A 24 2.81 -12.51 4.90
C ALA A 24 3.33 -11.38 5.79
N ARG A 25 3.12 -11.51 7.09
CA ARG A 25 3.56 -10.47 8.02
C ARG A 25 5.08 -10.35 8.04
N GLU A 26 5.78 -11.50 8.01
CA GLU A 26 7.24 -11.46 7.99
C GLU A 26 7.76 -10.78 6.74
N ALA A 27 7.18 -11.13 5.60
CA ALA A 27 7.61 -10.52 4.35
C ALA A 27 7.31 -9.04 4.31
N PHE A 28 6.12 -8.66 4.80
CA PHE A 28 5.74 -7.26 4.86
C PHE A 28 6.69 -6.47 5.75
N THR A 29 6.97 -6.99 6.93
CA THR A 29 7.84 -6.30 7.88
C THR A 29 9.25 -6.16 7.32
N SER A 30 9.78 -7.22 6.71
CA SER A 30 11.11 -7.16 6.12
C SER A 30 11.20 -6.12 5.02
N ALA A 31 10.21 -6.09 4.15
CA ALA A 31 10.20 -5.12 3.05
C ALA A 31 10.07 -3.70 3.58
N ARG A 32 9.19 -3.50 4.56
CA ARG A 32 9.01 -2.18 5.14
C ARG A 32 10.28 -1.69 5.80
N GLU A 33 10.92 -2.57 6.56
CA GLU A 33 12.15 -2.17 7.26
C GLU A 33 13.26 -1.84 6.28
N ALA A 34 13.35 -2.60 5.20
CA ALA A 34 14.36 -2.32 4.18
C ALA A 34 14.12 -0.95 3.54
N LEU A 35 12.87 -0.65 3.23
CA LEU A 35 12.55 0.65 2.64
C LEU A 35 12.82 1.79 3.59
N GLN A 36 12.52 1.60 4.87
CA GLN A 36 12.77 2.66 5.85
C GLN A 36 14.25 2.86 6.10
N ARG A 37 15.04 1.79 6.05
CA ARG A 37 16.49 1.93 6.16
C ARG A 37 17.06 2.76 5.02
N ASP A 38 16.43 2.65 3.85
CA ASP A 38 16.86 3.42 2.69
C ASP A 38 16.28 4.83 2.65
N GLY A 39 15.65 5.25 3.73
CA GLY A 39 15.12 6.60 3.82
C GLY A 39 13.63 6.70 3.57
N GLY A 40 12.95 5.57 3.44
CA GLY A 40 11.50 5.58 3.22
C GLY A 40 10.76 6.24 4.37
N TYR A 41 9.77 7.04 4.02
CA TYR A 41 9.01 7.80 5.00
C TYR A 41 7.54 7.39 4.96
N PRO A 42 7.00 6.82 6.04
CA PRO A 42 5.62 6.34 6.03
C PRO A 42 4.64 7.49 5.94
N LEU A 43 3.68 7.35 5.06
CA LEU A 43 2.60 8.33 4.89
C LEU A 43 1.29 7.81 5.45
N PHE A 44 1.07 6.50 5.36
CA PHE A 44 -0.16 5.89 5.82
C PHE A 44 0.07 4.40 5.99
N TRP A 45 -0.54 3.80 7.01
CA TRP A 45 -0.48 2.34 7.16
C TRP A 45 -1.71 1.85 7.90
N CYS A 46 -1.99 0.56 7.71
CA CYS A 46 -3.04 -0.13 8.43
C CYS A 46 -2.66 -1.60 8.56
N GLN A 47 -3.37 -2.29 9.43
CA GLN A 47 -3.07 -3.68 9.71
C GLN A 47 -4.36 -4.40 10.11
N GLY A 48 -4.54 -5.61 9.57
CA GLY A 48 -5.70 -6.42 9.92
C GLY A 48 -7.00 -5.74 9.55
N ARG A 49 -7.98 -5.87 10.40
CA ARG A 49 -9.31 -5.33 10.15
C ARG A 49 -9.33 -3.81 10.06
N ASP A 50 -8.32 -3.16 10.59
CA ASP A 50 -8.25 -1.72 10.46
C ASP A 50 -8.09 -1.28 9.02
N CYS A 51 -7.64 -2.18 8.15
CA CYS A 51 -7.53 -1.88 6.73
C CYS A 51 -8.88 -1.96 6.00
N GLY A 52 -9.89 -2.49 6.65
CA GLY A 52 -11.18 -2.71 6.00
C GLY A 52 -11.23 -4.06 5.32
N GLU A 53 -11.97 -4.14 4.23
CA GLU A 53 -12.16 -5.41 3.54
C GLU A 53 -11.04 -5.66 2.55
N ALA A 54 -10.45 -6.85 2.63
CA ALA A 54 -9.38 -7.21 1.70
C ALA A 54 -9.86 -7.21 0.26
N SER A 55 -11.13 -7.54 0.02
CA SER A 55 -11.66 -7.53 -1.33
C SER A 55 -11.60 -6.14 -1.95
N LEU A 56 -11.77 -5.11 -1.15
CA LEU A 56 -11.71 -3.75 -1.64
C LEU A 56 -10.29 -3.40 -2.11
N TRP A 57 -9.30 -3.80 -1.32
CA TRP A 57 -7.91 -3.59 -1.72
C TRP A 57 -7.59 -4.37 -2.99
N ALA A 58 -8.00 -5.63 -3.05
CA ALA A 58 -7.69 -6.48 -4.19
C ALA A 58 -8.31 -5.95 -5.47
N HIS A 59 -9.59 -5.58 -5.41
CA HIS A 59 -10.31 -5.24 -6.63
C HIS A 59 -10.26 -3.77 -6.97
N ASP A 60 -10.44 -2.91 -5.96
CA ASP A 60 -10.58 -1.48 -6.24
C ASP A 60 -9.25 -0.75 -6.21
N VAL A 61 -8.33 -1.18 -5.37
CA VAL A 61 -7.06 -0.49 -5.25
C VAL A 61 -6.02 -1.06 -6.19
N PHE A 62 -5.83 -2.38 -6.15
CA PHE A 62 -4.74 -3.00 -6.91
C PHE A 62 -5.18 -3.69 -8.18
N GLY A 63 -6.48 -3.99 -8.32
CA GLY A 63 -6.96 -4.68 -9.50
C GLY A 63 -6.35 -6.06 -9.67
N ASN A 64 -6.15 -6.77 -8.56
CA ASN A 64 -5.51 -8.07 -8.58
C ASN A 64 -6.26 -9.01 -7.64
N ALA A 65 -7.08 -9.88 -8.22
CA ALA A 65 -7.94 -10.77 -7.45
C ALA A 65 -7.17 -11.71 -6.54
N ARG A 66 -5.92 -12.00 -6.87
CA ARG A 66 -5.11 -12.87 -6.02
C ARG A 66 -4.87 -12.30 -4.64
N LEU A 67 -5.06 -11.00 -4.49
CA LEU A 67 -4.85 -10.34 -3.21
C LEU A 67 -6.09 -10.35 -2.33
N ASN A 68 -7.17 -10.96 -2.78
CA ASN A 68 -8.39 -11.03 -1.99
C ASN A 68 -8.26 -12.14 -0.96
N GLY A 69 -7.98 -11.78 0.28
CA GLY A 69 -7.78 -12.75 1.36
C GLY A 69 -8.57 -12.38 2.59
N GLY A 70 -8.05 -12.79 3.74
CA GLY A 70 -8.74 -12.55 4.99
C GLY A 70 -8.56 -11.13 5.49
N ASP A 71 -9.64 -10.53 5.95
CA ASP A 71 -9.59 -9.16 6.44
C ASP A 71 -8.64 -8.99 7.62
N GLU A 72 -8.48 -10.05 8.40
CA GLU A 72 -7.59 -9.99 9.55
C GLU A 72 -6.14 -10.29 9.19
N GLN A 73 -5.91 -10.75 7.95
CA GLN A 73 -4.62 -11.25 7.51
C GLN A 73 -3.99 -10.33 6.49
N GLN A 74 -4.14 -9.04 6.67
CA GLN A 74 -3.64 -8.08 5.71
C GLN A 74 -2.88 -6.96 6.40
N ALA A 75 -2.02 -6.29 5.63
CA ALA A 75 -1.31 -5.11 6.08
C ALA A 75 -0.98 -4.26 4.88
N PHE A 76 -0.98 -2.95 5.08
CA PHE A 76 -0.69 -2.00 4.01
C PHE A 76 0.13 -0.85 4.55
N ILE A 77 1.09 -0.39 3.76
CA ILE A 77 1.80 0.84 4.06
C ILE A 77 2.12 1.56 2.77
N LEU A 78 1.96 2.88 2.82
CA LEU A 78 2.36 3.76 1.73
C LEU A 78 3.52 4.61 2.23
N LEU A 79 4.63 4.60 1.49
CA LEU A 79 5.80 5.36 1.87
C LEU A 79 6.24 6.27 0.73
N ARG A 80 6.79 7.42 1.09
CA ARG A 80 7.63 8.16 0.17
C ARG A 80 8.98 7.47 0.17
N ARG A 81 9.54 7.28 -1.01
CA ARG A 81 10.71 6.41 -1.10
C ARG A 81 11.91 6.94 -0.34
N SER A 82 12.20 8.21 -0.49
CA SER A 82 13.29 8.84 0.24
C SER A 82 13.21 10.34 0.02
N ALA A 83 14.03 11.08 0.75
CA ALA A 83 14.08 12.53 0.57
C ALA A 83 14.58 12.89 -0.84
N GLU A 84 15.54 12.13 -1.35
CA GLU A 84 16.06 12.38 -2.68
C GLU A 84 15.09 11.97 -3.78
N GLN A 85 14.22 11.05 -3.47
CA GLN A 85 13.22 10.56 -4.42
C GLN A 85 11.84 10.90 -3.89
N ALA A 86 11.64 12.17 -3.61
CA ALA A 86 10.40 12.62 -2.97
C ALA A 86 9.17 12.38 -3.85
N ASP A 87 9.37 12.27 -5.15
CA ASP A 87 8.26 12.05 -6.07
C ASP A 87 7.98 10.58 -6.32
N THR A 88 8.63 9.70 -5.58
CA THR A 88 8.42 8.27 -5.72
C THR A 88 7.69 7.74 -4.49
N LEU A 89 6.58 7.08 -4.73
CA LEU A 89 5.82 6.43 -3.67
C LEU A 89 5.94 4.93 -3.82
N VAL A 90 5.96 4.24 -2.68
CA VAL A 90 5.98 2.79 -2.67
C VAL A 90 4.83 2.32 -1.78
N ALA A 91 4.03 1.42 -2.31
CA ALA A 91 2.95 0.78 -1.56
C ALA A 91 3.29 -0.69 -1.37
N LEU A 92 3.17 -1.15 -0.14
CA LEU A 92 3.31 -2.55 0.20
C LEU A 92 1.98 -3.05 0.71
N TYR A 93 1.54 -4.18 0.22
CA TYR A 93 0.33 -4.81 0.71
C TYR A 93 0.59 -6.31 0.86
N SER A 94 0.28 -6.84 2.02
CA SER A 94 0.42 -8.28 2.25
C SER A 94 -0.91 -8.85 2.68
N VAL A 95 -1.15 -10.09 2.29
CA VAL A 95 -2.39 -10.76 2.65
C VAL A 95 -2.17 -12.26 2.63
N THR A 96 -2.86 -12.96 3.53
CA THR A 96 -2.92 -14.41 3.52
C THR A 96 -4.34 -14.82 3.16
N ARG A 97 -4.45 -15.69 2.17
CA ARG A 97 -5.74 -16.13 1.69
C ARG A 97 -6.25 -17.32 2.48
N GLY A 98 -7.53 -17.66 2.26
CA GLY A 98 -8.12 -18.78 2.96
C GLY A 98 -7.47 -20.11 2.65
N ASN A 99 -6.81 -20.22 1.50
CA ASN A 99 -6.08 -21.44 1.15
C ASN A 99 -4.66 -21.45 1.72
N ARG A 100 -4.37 -20.51 2.62
CA ARG A 100 -3.07 -20.35 3.29
C ARG A 100 -1.96 -19.85 2.39
N ARG A 101 -2.28 -19.49 1.17
CA ARG A 101 -1.29 -18.86 0.30
C ARG A 101 -1.14 -17.42 0.71
N ALA A 102 0.09 -16.98 0.82
CA ALA A 102 0.40 -15.63 1.25
C ALA A 102 1.06 -14.87 0.11
N TYR A 103 0.76 -13.59 0.03
CA TYR A 103 1.25 -12.74 -1.04
C TYR A 103 1.79 -11.43 -0.48
N LEU A 104 2.81 -10.93 -1.15
CA LEU A 104 3.30 -9.58 -0.92
C LEU A 104 3.23 -8.84 -2.25
N HIS A 105 2.52 -7.74 -2.26
CA HIS A 105 2.36 -6.92 -3.46
C HIS A 105 3.12 -5.61 -3.26
N VAL A 106 3.90 -5.24 -4.26
CA VAL A 106 4.70 -4.02 -4.21
C VAL A 106 4.35 -3.18 -5.42
N GLU A 107 3.96 -1.94 -5.18
CA GLU A 107 3.75 -0.99 -6.25
C GLU A 107 4.65 0.20 -6.05
N GLU A 108 5.31 0.60 -7.11
CA GLU A 108 6.12 1.80 -7.09
C GLU A 108 5.55 2.78 -8.09
N PHE A 109 5.31 3.98 -7.63
CA PHE A 109 4.74 5.04 -8.44
C PHE A 109 5.73 6.19 -8.50
N VAL A 110 6.18 6.49 -9.70
CA VAL A 110 7.10 7.61 -9.92
C VAL A 110 6.30 8.70 -10.60
N ALA A 111 6.14 9.82 -9.90
CA ALA A 111 5.33 10.91 -10.39
C ALA A 111 6.00 11.58 -11.58
N GLY A 112 5.20 11.92 -12.58
CA GLY A 112 5.70 12.67 -13.72
C GLY A 112 5.67 14.16 -13.48
N SER A 113 5.07 14.58 -12.38
CA SER A 113 5.02 15.97 -11.98
C SER A 113 5.21 16.01 -10.47
N PRO A 114 5.34 17.21 -9.88
CA PRO A 114 5.59 17.29 -8.44
C PRO A 114 4.58 16.50 -7.64
N LEU A 115 5.07 15.83 -6.62
CA LEU A 115 4.25 14.96 -5.80
C LEU A 115 3.03 15.67 -5.25
N GLY A 116 3.18 16.96 -4.95
CA GLY A 116 2.09 17.73 -4.41
C GLY A 116 0.86 17.75 -5.31
N GLU A 117 1.04 17.61 -6.61
CA GLU A 117 -0.08 17.57 -7.53
C GLU A 117 -0.71 16.19 -7.62
N LEU A 118 0.08 15.14 -7.39
CA LEU A 118 -0.40 13.78 -7.53
C LEU A 118 -0.88 13.20 -6.21
N LEU A 119 -0.36 13.72 -5.13
CA LEU A 119 -0.74 13.24 -3.81
C LEU A 119 -2.25 13.28 -3.60
N PRO A 120 -2.98 14.29 -4.08
CA PRO A 120 -4.43 14.30 -3.90
C PRO A 120 -5.13 13.07 -4.47
N THR A 121 -4.58 12.46 -5.51
CA THR A 121 -5.21 11.25 -6.07
C THR A 121 -5.15 10.11 -5.06
N ALA A 122 -3.98 9.90 -4.48
CA ALA A 122 -3.85 8.86 -3.46
C ALA A 122 -4.71 9.21 -2.26
N ALA A 123 -4.73 10.47 -1.87
CA ALA A 123 -5.55 10.91 -0.75
C ALA A 123 -7.03 10.69 -1.01
N THR A 124 -7.45 10.87 -2.26
CA THR A 124 -8.84 10.65 -2.62
C THR A 124 -9.22 9.19 -2.48
N VAL A 125 -8.36 8.29 -2.93
CA VAL A 125 -8.63 6.86 -2.80
C VAL A 125 -8.75 6.49 -1.34
N LEU A 126 -7.82 6.95 -0.52
CA LEU A 126 -7.85 6.64 0.91
C LEU A 126 -9.08 7.23 1.57
N ARG A 127 -9.46 8.42 1.15
CA ARG A 127 -10.64 9.07 1.70
C ARG A 127 -11.91 8.31 1.34
N GLU A 128 -12.00 7.85 0.10
CA GLU A 128 -13.15 7.07 -0.31
C GLU A 128 -13.28 5.80 0.52
N MET A 129 -12.16 5.14 0.78
CA MET A 129 -12.19 3.94 1.60
C MET A 129 -12.62 4.25 3.02
N ARG A 130 -12.17 5.37 3.54
CA ARG A 130 -12.57 5.80 4.88
C ARG A 130 -14.06 6.11 4.91
N ASP A 131 -14.56 6.80 3.88
CA ASP A 131 -15.96 7.18 3.84
C ASP A 131 -16.88 5.98 3.73
N THR A 132 -16.40 4.90 3.14
CA THR A 132 -17.20 3.68 3.06
C THR A 132 -17.08 2.83 4.32
N GLY A 133 -16.31 3.29 5.28
CA GLY A 133 -16.11 2.55 6.51
C GLY A 133 -15.11 1.41 6.41
N LYS A 134 -14.37 1.36 5.31
CA LYS A 134 -13.42 0.29 5.10
C LYS A 134 -12.03 0.64 5.59
N LEU A 135 -11.79 1.92 5.83
CA LEU A 135 -10.49 2.38 6.25
C LEU A 135 -10.72 3.51 7.24
N ASP A 136 -10.23 3.34 8.44
CA ASP A 136 -10.46 4.32 9.49
C ASP A 136 -9.15 4.68 10.15
N TYR A 137 -8.47 5.66 9.57
CA TYR A 137 -7.20 6.13 10.09
C TYR A 137 -7.23 7.65 10.14
N PRO A 138 -7.82 8.17 11.20
CA PRO A 138 -7.89 9.64 11.30
C PRO A 138 -6.52 10.27 11.45
N ASP A 139 -5.54 9.48 11.85
CA ASP A 139 -4.23 10.01 12.18
C ASP A 139 -3.20 9.63 11.16
N LEU A 140 -3.45 9.92 9.91
CA LEU A 140 -2.42 9.70 8.91
C LEU A 140 -1.13 10.39 9.28
N ALA A 141 -1.23 11.47 10.01
CA ALA A 141 -0.05 12.23 10.38
C ALA A 141 0.67 11.65 11.58
N ALA A 142 0.09 10.67 12.26
CA ALA A 142 0.71 10.15 13.47
C ALA A 142 2.16 9.73 13.28
N PRO A 143 2.51 9.03 12.21
CA PRO A 143 3.92 8.64 12.03
C PRO A 143 4.83 9.82 11.86
N GLN A 144 4.29 10.93 11.39
CA GLN A 144 5.12 12.09 11.14
C GLN A 144 5.49 12.81 12.42
N ASP A 145 4.71 12.61 13.42
CA ASP A 145 4.94 13.27 14.68
C ASP A 145 6.07 12.66 15.47
N THR A 146 6.50 11.50 15.08
CA THR A 146 7.53 10.77 15.83
C THR A 146 8.90 10.91 15.22
#